data_e00b8444258bd7b3c18c0cc1eedd1fe2
#
_entry.id   e00b8444258bd7b3c18c0cc1eedd1fe2
#
_cell.length_a   1.000
_cell.length_b   1.000
_cell.length_c   1.000
_cell.angle_alpha   90.00
_cell.angle_beta   90.00
_cell.angle_gamma   90.00
#
_symmetry.space_group_name_H-M   'P 1'
#
loop_
_entity.id
_entity.type
_entity.pdbx_description
1 polymer ?
#
loop_
_entity_poly.entity_id
_entity_poly.type
_entity_poly.pdbx_seq_one_letter_code
_entity_poly.pdbx_strand_id
1 'polypeptide(L)'
;MSVQSIIVNLPDEIYQRAEMAARTLKRPLDELIVETLATTLPQLSLIDDVPAEMAGEIAAMTQLSDEALLGLANSLLPADRQESLNDLLDQQNRGELEEAGRRELADLTAECGRHMLRRAKAVAILISRGHSVPHLLSLPYQS
;
A
#
# COMPACT_ATOMS: atom_id res chain seq x y z
N MET A 1 1.09 -26.42 7.80
CA MET A 1 1.88 -25.17 7.89
C MET A 1 3.34 -25.50 7.95
N SER A 2 4.10 -24.94 7.03
CA SER A 2 5.54 -25.12 7.05
C SER A 2 6.17 -23.95 7.79
N VAL A 3 7.07 -24.23 8.71
CA VAL A 3 7.86 -23.25 9.43
C VAL A 3 9.20 -23.14 8.72
N GLN A 4 9.58 -21.92 8.34
CA GLN A 4 10.88 -21.66 7.74
C GLN A 4 11.77 -20.96 8.76
N SER A 5 13.01 -21.42 8.86
CA SER A 5 13.97 -20.82 9.77
C SER A 5 14.89 -19.85 9.02
N ILE A 6 15.08 -18.69 9.58
CA ILE A 6 16.01 -17.70 9.04
C ILE A 6 16.95 -17.23 10.14
N ILE A 7 18.12 -16.81 9.76
CA ILE A 7 19.10 -16.24 10.69
C ILE A 7 19.19 -14.75 10.35
N VAL A 8 18.97 -13.91 11.37
CA VAL A 8 19.01 -12.46 11.22
C VAL A 8 20.02 -11.89 12.19
N ASN A 9 20.88 -11.02 11.70
CA ASN A 9 21.82 -10.29 12.55
C ASN A 9 21.14 -9.03 13.05
N LEU A 10 20.92 -8.94 14.34
CA LEU A 10 20.31 -7.78 14.96
C LEU A 10 21.39 -6.87 15.56
N PRO A 11 21.30 -5.55 15.36
CA PRO A 11 22.13 -4.62 16.11
C PRO A 11 21.93 -4.80 17.61
N ASP A 12 22.97 -4.61 18.38
CA ASP A 12 22.92 -4.84 19.83
C ASP A 12 21.79 -4.07 20.50
N GLU A 13 21.58 -2.84 20.11
CA GLU A 13 20.52 -2.01 20.64
C GLU A 13 19.13 -2.63 20.45
N ILE A 14 18.87 -3.12 19.25
CA ILE A 14 17.58 -3.76 18.94
C ILE A 14 17.45 -5.08 19.69
N TYR A 15 18.51 -5.85 19.76
CA TYR A 15 18.54 -7.11 20.48
C TYR A 15 18.23 -6.92 21.97
N GLN A 16 18.87 -5.93 22.60
CA GLN A 16 18.65 -5.64 24.01
C GLN A 16 17.22 -5.20 24.29
N ARG A 17 16.65 -4.39 23.40
CA ARG A 17 15.27 -3.93 23.54
C ARG A 17 14.29 -5.10 23.40
N ALA A 18 14.54 -5.99 22.46
CA ALA A 18 13.73 -7.18 22.27
C ALA A 18 13.82 -8.12 23.47
N GLU A 19 15.03 -8.34 23.98
CA GLU A 19 15.25 -9.19 25.15
C GLU A 19 14.54 -8.64 26.39
N MET A 20 14.65 -7.34 26.60
CA MET A 20 14.00 -6.68 27.73
C MET A 20 12.46 -6.81 27.63
N ALA A 21 11.93 -6.60 26.44
CA ALA A 21 10.50 -6.76 26.22
C ALA A 21 10.04 -8.20 26.46
N ALA A 22 10.82 -9.17 26.02
CA ALA A 22 10.52 -10.58 26.24
C ALA A 22 10.48 -10.93 27.73
N ARG A 23 11.41 -10.40 28.50
CA ARG A 23 11.44 -10.61 29.96
C ARG A 23 10.23 -9.95 30.62
N THR A 24 9.89 -8.75 30.20
CA THR A 24 8.75 -8.01 30.77
C THR A 24 7.44 -8.74 30.50
N LEU A 25 7.29 -9.32 29.30
CA LEU A 25 6.10 -10.05 28.92
C LEU A 25 6.13 -11.52 29.32
N LYS A 26 7.26 -11.99 29.87
CA LYS A 26 7.48 -13.38 30.27
C LYS A 26 7.26 -14.36 29.11
N ARG A 27 7.80 -14.00 27.94
CA ARG A 27 7.70 -14.80 26.72
C ARG A 27 9.08 -15.11 26.17
N PRO A 28 9.27 -16.21 25.45
CA PRO A 28 10.52 -16.46 24.73
C PRO A 28 10.80 -15.37 23.71
N LEU A 29 12.07 -15.04 23.52
CA LEU A 29 12.48 -13.97 22.59
C LEU A 29 12.03 -14.26 21.16
N ASP A 30 12.21 -15.49 20.70
CA ASP A 30 11.82 -15.89 19.33
C ASP A 30 10.32 -15.76 19.12
N GLU A 31 9.52 -16.11 20.11
CA GLU A 31 8.08 -15.96 20.05
C GLU A 31 7.67 -14.49 19.99
N LEU A 32 8.32 -13.65 20.77
CA LEU A 32 8.09 -12.21 20.74
C LEU A 32 8.42 -11.61 19.37
N ILE A 33 9.55 -12.03 18.78
CA ILE A 33 9.96 -11.55 17.47
C ILE A 33 8.94 -11.94 16.41
N VAL A 34 8.48 -13.19 16.42
CA VAL A 34 7.49 -13.67 15.46
C VAL A 34 6.19 -12.87 15.59
N GLU A 35 5.73 -12.65 16.82
CA GLU A 35 4.50 -11.91 17.07
C GLU A 35 4.63 -10.44 16.64
N THR A 36 5.78 -9.82 16.92
CA THR A 36 6.04 -8.45 16.52
C THR A 36 6.06 -8.32 15.00
N LEU A 37 6.73 -9.25 14.31
CA LEU A 37 6.75 -9.25 12.86
C LEU A 37 5.36 -9.45 12.27
N ALA A 38 4.58 -10.35 12.83
CA ALA A 38 3.22 -10.61 12.38
C ALA A 38 2.33 -9.37 12.52
N THR A 39 2.58 -8.56 13.55
CA THR A 39 1.82 -7.33 13.80
C THR A 39 2.31 -6.16 12.95
N THR A 40 3.63 -6.07 12.73
CA THR A 40 4.26 -4.93 12.06
C THR A 40 4.33 -5.10 10.55
N LEU A 41 4.51 -6.33 10.07
CA LEU A 41 4.54 -6.58 8.63
C LEU A 41 3.18 -6.25 8.04
N PRO A 42 3.17 -5.47 6.96
CA PRO A 42 1.91 -5.27 6.25
C PRO A 42 1.40 -6.65 5.87
N GLN A 43 0.17 -6.93 6.23
CA GLN A 43 -0.43 -8.16 5.79
C GLN A 43 -0.53 -8.11 4.28
N LEU A 44 0.32 -8.88 3.62
CA LEU A 44 0.36 -8.97 2.17
C LEU A 44 -0.77 -9.86 1.67
N SER A 45 -1.93 -9.77 2.29
CA SER A 45 -3.12 -10.33 1.71
C SER A 45 -3.59 -9.33 0.66
N LEU A 46 -3.15 -9.53 -0.57
CA LEU A 46 -3.42 -8.60 -1.66
C LEU A 46 -4.92 -8.50 -1.98
N ILE A 47 -5.72 -9.41 -1.47
CA ILE A 47 -7.13 -9.53 -1.85
C ILE A 47 -8.07 -9.14 -0.71
N ASP A 48 -7.67 -9.30 0.56
CA ASP A 48 -8.57 -9.15 1.70
C ASP A 48 -9.11 -7.74 1.90
N ASP A 49 -8.32 -6.73 1.57
CA ASP A 49 -8.70 -5.31 1.72
C ASP A 49 -9.15 -4.68 0.41
N VAL A 50 -9.43 -5.49 -0.60
CA VAL A 50 -9.73 -5.03 -1.95
C VAL A 50 -11.21 -5.21 -2.23
N PRO A 51 -11.89 -4.23 -2.87
CA PRO A 51 -13.26 -4.43 -3.33
C PRO A 51 -13.37 -5.67 -4.21
N ALA A 52 -14.48 -6.40 -4.07
CA ALA A 52 -14.69 -7.65 -4.81
C ALA A 52 -14.51 -7.49 -6.32
N GLU A 53 -14.91 -6.35 -6.85
CA GLU A 53 -14.80 -6.04 -8.27
C GLU A 53 -13.36 -5.92 -8.77
N MET A 54 -12.42 -5.65 -7.86
CA MET A 54 -11.00 -5.52 -8.19
C MET A 54 -10.17 -6.74 -7.81
N ALA A 55 -10.75 -7.71 -7.11
CA ALA A 55 -9.99 -8.83 -6.59
C ALA A 55 -9.26 -9.61 -7.68
N GLY A 56 -9.92 -9.88 -8.80
CA GLY A 56 -9.30 -10.59 -9.92
C GLY A 56 -8.18 -9.79 -10.58
N GLU A 57 -8.38 -8.48 -10.73
CA GLU A 57 -7.37 -7.58 -11.30
C GLU A 57 -6.13 -7.53 -10.43
N ILE A 58 -6.32 -7.34 -9.12
CA ILE A 58 -5.21 -7.26 -8.17
C ILE A 58 -4.46 -8.60 -8.11
N ALA A 59 -5.18 -9.72 -8.10
CA ALA A 59 -4.55 -11.03 -8.10
C ALA A 59 -3.71 -11.25 -9.37
N ALA A 60 -4.21 -10.79 -10.52
CA ALA A 60 -3.47 -10.89 -11.78
C ALA A 60 -2.20 -10.05 -11.80
N MET A 61 -2.13 -8.99 -11.01
CA MET A 61 -0.93 -8.14 -10.91
C MET A 61 0.29 -8.90 -10.43
N THR A 62 0.11 -9.98 -9.67
CA THR A 62 1.23 -10.82 -9.21
C THR A 62 1.95 -11.52 -10.37
N GLN A 63 1.34 -11.58 -11.54
CA GLN A 63 1.92 -12.18 -12.73
C GLN A 63 2.67 -11.17 -13.60
N LEU A 64 2.59 -9.89 -13.26
CA LEU A 64 3.24 -8.85 -14.06
C LEU A 64 4.74 -8.81 -13.79
N SER A 65 5.49 -8.34 -14.81
CA SER A 65 6.92 -8.10 -14.67
C SER A 65 7.17 -6.92 -13.72
N ASP A 66 8.39 -6.84 -13.21
CA ASP A 66 8.77 -5.70 -12.35
C ASP A 66 8.64 -4.38 -13.10
N GLU A 67 8.99 -4.35 -14.38
CA GLU A 67 8.86 -3.16 -15.22
C GLU A 67 7.40 -2.73 -15.33
N ALA A 68 6.49 -3.67 -15.56
CA ALA A 68 5.06 -3.36 -15.63
C ALA A 68 4.53 -2.87 -14.30
N LEU A 69 4.96 -3.46 -13.19
CA LEU A 69 4.57 -3.03 -11.86
C LEU A 69 5.12 -1.64 -11.52
N LEU A 70 6.36 -1.36 -11.93
CA LEU A 70 6.94 -0.02 -11.77
C LEU A 70 6.14 1.02 -12.54
N GLY A 71 5.70 0.67 -13.74
CA GLY A 71 4.83 1.54 -14.52
C GLY A 71 3.52 1.85 -13.80
N LEU A 72 2.91 0.84 -13.19
CA LEU A 72 1.69 1.03 -12.41
C LEU A 72 1.94 1.85 -11.14
N ALA A 73 3.02 1.57 -10.43
CA ALA A 73 3.38 2.29 -9.21
C ALA A 73 3.62 3.77 -9.49
N ASN A 74 4.11 4.08 -10.67
CA ASN A 74 4.45 5.44 -11.09
C ASN A 74 3.35 6.10 -11.92
N SER A 75 2.25 5.39 -12.18
CA SER A 75 1.16 5.94 -12.97
C SER A 75 0.43 7.04 -12.23
N LEU A 76 0.00 8.04 -12.96
CA LEU A 76 -0.78 9.15 -12.42
C LEU A 76 -2.20 9.08 -13.00
N LEU A 77 -3.15 9.63 -12.25
CA LEU A 77 -4.48 9.80 -12.78
C LEU A 77 -4.40 10.71 -14.02
N PRO A 78 -5.12 10.39 -15.12
CA PRO A 78 -5.07 11.25 -16.30
C PRO A 78 -5.36 12.71 -15.96
N ALA A 79 -4.66 13.62 -16.61
CA ALA A 79 -4.74 15.05 -16.29
C ALA A 79 -6.16 15.60 -16.40
N ASP A 80 -6.93 15.15 -17.41
CA ASP A 80 -8.31 15.57 -17.58
C ASP A 80 -9.20 15.13 -16.42
N ARG A 81 -8.96 13.94 -15.88
CA ARG A 81 -9.70 13.44 -14.71
C ARG A 81 -9.35 14.20 -13.46
N GLN A 82 -8.06 14.49 -13.27
CA GLN A 82 -7.59 15.25 -12.13
C GLN A 82 -8.13 16.67 -12.14
N GLU A 83 -8.16 17.30 -13.31
CA GLU A 83 -8.73 18.63 -13.50
C GLU A 83 -10.21 18.65 -13.17
N SER A 84 -10.97 17.68 -13.69
CA SER A 84 -12.40 17.55 -13.39
C SER A 84 -12.64 17.36 -11.89
N LEU A 85 -11.83 16.54 -11.25
CA LEU A 85 -11.94 16.32 -9.80
C LEU A 85 -11.70 17.61 -9.03
N ASN A 86 -10.66 18.36 -9.39
CA ASN A 86 -10.33 19.63 -8.74
C ASN A 86 -11.45 20.65 -8.92
N ASP A 87 -12.02 20.76 -10.12
CA ASP A 87 -13.12 21.66 -10.39
C ASP A 87 -14.35 21.33 -9.56
N LEU A 88 -14.69 20.05 -9.45
CA LEU A 88 -15.83 19.62 -8.66
C LEU A 88 -15.62 19.86 -7.16
N LEU A 89 -14.40 19.65 -6.67
CA LEU A 89 -14.06 19.93 -5.29
C LEU A 89 -14.15 21.43 -4.99
N ASP A 90 -13.73 22.28 -5.93
CA ASP A 90 -13.87 23.71 -5.79
C ASP A 90 -15.34 24.12 -5.72
N GLN A 91 -16.18 23.55 -6.58
CA GLN A 91 -17.63 23.81 -6.57
C GLN A 91 -18.24 23.37 -5.25
N GLN A 92 -17.82 22.20 -4.73
CA GLN A 92 -18.28 21.71 -3.44
C GLN A 92 -17.91 22.68 -2.31
N ASN A 93 -16.68 23.17 -2.33
CA ASN A 93 -16.19 24.12 -1.31
C ASN A 93 -16.95 25.44 -1.33
N ARG A 94 -17.44 25.83 -2.51
CA ARG A 94 -18.24 27.06 -2.68
C ARG A 94 -19.71 26.85 -2.41
N GLY A 95 -20.14 25.58 -2.19
CA GLY A 95 -21.54 25.25 -2.03
C GLY A 95 -22.34 25.33 -3.32
N GLU A 96 -21.68 25.29 -4.45
CA GLU A 96 -22.31 25.44 -5.79
C GLU A 96 -22.52 24.08 -6.49
N LEU A 97 -22.20 22.97 -5.85
CA LEU A 97 -22.24 21.66 -6.48
C LEU A 97 -23.68 21.17 -6.62
N GLU A 98 -24.11 20.96 -7.87
CA GLU A 98 -25.41 20.42 -8.20
C GLU A 98 -25.45 18.90 -8.08
N GLU A 99 -26.65 18.31 -8.16
CA GLU A 99 -26.79 16.85 -8.01
C GLU A 99 -26.00 16.08 -9.06
N ALA A 100 -26.01 16.52 -10.31
CA ALA A 100 -25.23 15.89 -11.37
C ALA A 100 -23.73 15.96 -11.06
N GLY A 101 -23.26 17.10 -10.54
CA GLY A 101 -21.88 17.27 -10.13
C GLY A 101 -21.50 16.39 -8.95
N ARG A 102 -22.42 16.17 -8.02
CA ARG A 102 -22.17 15.27 -6.88
C ARG A 102 -21.97 13.83 -7.33
N ARG A 103 -22.76 13.39 -8.31
CA ARG A 103 -22.60 12.05 -8.89
C ARG A 103 -21.27 11.92 -9.61
N GLU A 104 -20.92 12.92 -10.40
CA GLU A 104 -19.62 12.95 -11.10
C GLU A 104 -18.48 12.95 -10.11
N LEU A 105 -18.57 13.75 -9.05
CA LEU A 105 -17.55 13.79 -7.98
C LEU A 105 -17.42 12.42 -7.31
N ALA A 106 -18.54 11.77 -7.00
CA ALA A 106 -18.52 10.45 -6.40
C ALA A 106 -17.84 9.43 -7.32
N ASP A 107 -18.14 9.47 -8.62
CA ASP A 107 -17.55 8.57 -9.61
C ASP A 107 -16.04 8.80 -9.73
N LEU A 108 -15.63 10.07 -9.82
CA LEU A 108 -14.21 10.42 -9.91
C LEU A 108 -13.44 10.07 -8.63
N THR A 109 -14.07 10.28 -7.48
CA THR A 109 -13.46 9.90 -6.20
C THR A 109 -13.25 8.40 -6.13
N ALA A 110 -14.25 7.62 -6.57
CA ALA A 110 -14.13 6.17 -6.61
C ALA A 110 -13.06 5.71 -7.59
N GLU A 111 -12.97 6.34 -8.75
CA GLU A 111 -11.92 6.05 -9.74
C GLU A 111 -10.53 6.36 -9.19
N CYS A 112 -10.40 7.49 -8.52
CA CYS A 112 -9.15 7.89 -7.89
C CYS A 112 -8.75 6.86 -6.80
N GLY A 113 -9.72 6.42 -6.00
CA GLY A 113 -9.47 5.41 -4.98
C GLY A 113 -8.99 4.08 -5.58
N ARG A 114 -9.61 3.65 -6.67
CA ARG A 114 -9.19 2.44 -7.37
C ARG A 114 -7.77 2.58 -7.92
N HIS A 115 -7.47 3.74 -8.50
CA HIS A 115 -6.13 4.04 -9.03
C HIS A 115 -5.08 4.01 -7.93
N MET A 116 -5.36 4.65 -6.81
CA MET A 116 -4.46 4.65 -5.66
C MET A 116 -4.24 3.23 -5.12
N LEU A 117 -5.30 2.42 -5.10
CA LEU A 117 -5.19 1.04 -4.64
C LEU A 117 -4.31 0.21 -5.58
N ARG A 118 -4.47 0.37 -6.88
CA ARG A 118 -3.61 -0.32 -7.86
C ARG A 118 -2.14 0.04 -7.67
N ARG A 119 -1.87 1.32 -7.47
CA ARG A 119 -0.50 1.80 -7.22
C ARG A 119 0.06 1.20 -5.94
N ALA A 120 -0.72 1.24 -4.87
CA ALA A 120 -0.30 0.69 -3.59
C ALA A 120 -0.01 -0.82 -3.68
N LYS A 121 -0.87 -1.56 -4.38
CA LYS A 121 -0.67 -2.99 -4.55
C LYS A 121 0.54 -3.31 -5.43
N ALA A 122 0.78 -2.51 -6.47
CA ALA A 122 1.98 -2.66 -7.30
C ALA A 122 3.25 -2.46 -6.46
N VAL A 123 3.27 -1.43 -5.62
CA VAL A 123 4.39 -1.18 -4.71
C VAL A 123 4.56 -2.36 -3.74
N ALA A 124 3.47 -2.86 -3.17
CA ALA A 124 3.52 -3.97 -2.22
C ALA A 124 4.12 -5.23 -2.87
N ILE A 125 3.73 -5.53 -4.11
CA ILE A 125 4.28 -6.68 -4.83
C ILE A 125 5.78 -6.49 -5.09
N LEU A 126 6.18 -5.29 -5.51
CA LEU A 126 7.60 -5.00 -5.76
C LEU A 126 8.42 -5.12 -4.48
N ILE A 127 7.91 -4.64 -3.36
CA ILE A 127 8.57 -4.79 -2.07
C ILE A 127 8.72 -6.27 -1.72
N SER A 128 7.68 -7.07 -1.96
CA SER A 128 7.74 -8.51 -1.70
C SER A 128 8.78 -9.23 -2.56
N ARG A 129 9.13 -8.63 -3.72
CA ARG A 129 10.17 -9.15 -4.61
C ARG A 129 11.57 -8.61 -4.28
N GLY A 130 11.70 -7.79 -3.22
CA GLY A 130 12.99 -7.30 -2.75
C GLY A 130 13.36 -5.88 -3.18
N HIS A 131 12.46 -5.14 -3.81
CA HIS A 131 12.72 -3.76 -4.18
C HIS A 131 12.56 -2.83 -2.97
N SER A 132 13.34 -1.76 -2.91
CA SER A 132 13.27 -0.79 -1.82
C SER A 132 12.27 0.31 -2.14
N VAL A 133 11.56 0.78 -1.11
CA VAL A 133 10.55 1.83 -1.25
C VAL A 133 11.13 3.14 -1.78
N PRO A 134 12.27 3.64 -1.27
CA PRO A 134 12.84 4.89 -1.79
C PRO A 134 13.09 4.85 -3.30
N HIS A 135 13.50 3.70 -3.81
CA HIS A 135 13.72 3.53 -5.24
C HIS A 135 12.40 3.57 -6.03
N LEU A 136 11.36 2.97 -5.48
CA LEU A 136 10.05 2.92 -6.12
C LEU A 136 9.36 4.28 -6.12
N LEU A 137 9.61 5.07 -5.07
CA LEU A 137 9.00 6.37 -4.89
C LEU A 137 9.92 7.53 -5.31
N SER A 138 10.99 7.23 -6.03
CA SER A 138 11.92 8.26 -6.52
C SER A 138 11.34 9.09 -7.67
N LEU A 139 10.05 9.12 -7.76
CA LEU A 139 9.37 9.98 -8.69
C LEU A 139 9.53 11.43 -8.29
N PRO A 140 9.76 12.32 -9.25
CA PRO A 140 9.65 13.72 -8.96
C PRO A 140 8.22 13.97 -8.51
N TYR A 141 8.04 14.10 -7.23
CA TYR A 141 6.77 14.55 -6.71
C TYR A 141 6.64 16.02 -7.14
N GLN A 142 5.88 16.21 -8.15
CA GLN A 142 5.57 17.55 -8.63
C GLN A 142 4.44 18.06 -7.77
N SER A 143 4.81 18.83 -6.78
CA SER A 143 3.84 19.57 -6.01
C SER A 143 3.25 20.69 -6.85
#